data_939ddd73491099cda89925f88dc57e95
#
_entry.id   939ddd73491099cda89925f88dc57e95
#
_cell.length_a   1.000
_cell.length_b   1.000
_cell.length_c   1.000
_cell.angle_alpha   90.00
_cell.angle_beta   90.00
_cell.angle_gamma   90.00
#
_symmetry.space_group_name_H-M   'P 1'
#
loop_
_entity.id
_entity.type
_entity.pdbx_description
1 polymer ?
#
loop_
_entity_poly.entity_id
_entity_poly.type
_entity_poly.pdbx_seq_one_letter_code
_entity_poly.pdbx_strand_id
1 'polypeptide(L)'
;MSCGVGCRRGSGSVLLWCRPKATPPTGPPAWEPPCAMGVALKRQPALALLGLGAPPADADAREAREAEAALFFSGNALLPGSEPAAHCYCGHQFGQFAGQLGDGAAMYLGEVCTAAGERWELQLKGAGPTPFSRQADGRKVLRSSIREFLCSEAMFHLGIPTTRAGACVVSQSTVVRDVLYDGNPRPEKCAVVLRIAPTFLRFGSFEIFKPADELTGRAGPSVGRNDIRVQMLDYVISSFYPETQAAHAGDSVQRHAAFFREVTRRTAQLVAEWQCVGFCHGVLNTDNMSVVGLTIDYGPFGFLDRYDPDHVCNASDTAGRYAYSKQPEVCKWNLQKLAEALDPALPLELGEAILAEEFDAEFRRYYLQKMRKKLGLVRAELEEDGALVAKLLETMHLTGADFTNTFYLLSSFPAGPESPDLAEFLATLTAQCASLEELRLAFRPQMDPRQLSMMLMLAQSNPQLLALIGTRASLTRELERVEQQSRLEQLSQEELHSRNRSHWADWLRDYKARLEKDREGAEDAAAAAWQAEHVRVMHANNPKYVLRNYIAQNAIEAAENGDFSEVRRVLKLLETPYHREGEAAEPAEPEAAEGRLSYSSKPPLWAAELCVT
;
A
#
# COMPACT_ATOMS: atom_id res chain seq x y z
N MET A 1 -28.92 -1.48 -19.32
CA MET A 1 -29.85 -1.74 -18.18
C MET A 1 -29.74 -0.54 -17.25
N SER A 2 -30.81 0.24 -17.08
CA SER A 2 -30.79 1.42 -16.20
C SER A 2 -30.82 0.95 -14.74
N CYS A 3 -29.73 1.13 -14.01
CA CYS A 3 -29.71 0.99 -12.56
C CYS A 3 -30.48 2.18 -11.95
N GLY A 4 -31.63 1.90 -11.32
CA GLY A 4 -32.32 2.90 -10.53
C GLY A 4 -31.56 3.11 -9.21
N VAL A 5 -30.97 4.29 -9.01
CA VAL A 5 -30.37 4.70 -7.76
C VAL A 5 -31.51 5.06 -6.80
N GLY A 6 -31.72 4.24 -5.77
CA GLY A 6 -32.70 4.48 -4.73
C GLY A 6 -32.03 4.98 -3.46
N CYS A 7 -32.47 6.15 -2.99
CA CYS A 7 -32.09 6.67 -1.66
C CYS A 7 -33.18 6.24 -0.66
N ARG A 8 -32.84 5.46 0.37
CA ARG A 8 -33.72 5.26 1.52
C ARG A 8 -33.21 6.05 2.72
N ARG A 9 -34.08 6.82 3.32
CA ARG A 9 -33.89 7.40 4.64
C ARG A 9 -34.13 6.32 5.70
N GLY A 10 -33.07 5.80 6.27
CA GLY A 10 -33.13 5.04 7.49
C GLY A 10 -31.99 5.53 8.36
N SER A 11 -32.30 6.05 9.52
CA SER A 11 -31.37 6.46 10.59
C SER A 11 -30.00 7.04 10.13
N GLY A 12 -30.04 8.10 9.33
CA GLY A 12 -28.87 8.96 9.11
C GLY A 12 -27.89 8.55 8.00
N SER A 13 -28.02 7.41 7.34
CA SER A 13 -27.08 6.96 6.32
C SER A 13 -27.58 7.21 4.90
N VAL A 14 -26.86 7.99 4.11
CA VAL A 14 -27.07 8.11 2.67
C VAL A 14 -26.22 7.05 1.99
N LEU A 15 -26.85 5.95 1.58
CA LEU A 15 -26.16 4.83 0.93
C LEU A 15 -26.40 4.85 -0.57
N LEU A 16 -25.35 5.06 -1.36
CA LEU A 16 -25.34 4.85 -2.80
C LEU A 16 -25.15 3.35 -3.10
N TRP A 17 -26.27 2.60 -3.03
CA TRP A 17 -26.25 1.17 -3.26
C TRP A 17 -27.09 0.79 -4.46
N CYS A 18 -26.58 -0.11 -5.31
CA CYS A 18 -27.40 -0.88 -6.23
C CYS A 18 -27.86 -2.16 -5.54
N ARG A 19 -29.15 -2.26 -5.19
CA ARG A 19 -29.74 -3.57 -4.91
C ARG A 19 -29.86 -4.34 -6.21
N PRO A 20 -29.44 -5.61 -6.31
CA PRO A 20 -29.84 -6.46 -7.41
C PRO A 20 -31.37 -6.53 -7.39
N LYS A 21 -32.04 -6.15 -8.50
CA LYS A 21 -33.43 -6.57 -8.72
C LYS A 21 -33.35 -8.08 -8.89
N ALA A 22 -33.68 -8.80 -7.82
CA ALA A 22 -33.89 -10.22 -7.88
C ALA A 22 -35.15 -10.47 -8.70
N THR A 23 -35.00 -10.63 -10.00
CA THR A 23 -35.82 -11.59 -10.73
C THR A 23 -35.08 -12.90 -10.51
N PRO A 24 -35.70 -13.87 -9.80
CA PRO A 24 -35.07 -15.18 -9.69
C PRO A 24 -34.94 -15.73 -11.11
N PRO A 25 -33.74 -16.22 -11.51
CA PRO A 25 -33.67 -17.04 -12.71
C PRO A 25 -34.59 -18.21 -12.49
N THR A 26 -35.44 -18.49 -13.47
CA THR A 26 -36.29 -19.66 -13.49
C THR A 26 -35.42 -20.90 -13.70
N GLY A 27 -35.03 -21.51 -12.61
CA GLY A 27 -34.17 -22.67 -12.49
C GLY A 27 -33.06 -22.39 -11.47
N PRO A 28 -32.88 -23.26 -10.48
CA PRO A 28 -31.74 -23.11 -9.58
C PRO A 28 -30.47 -23.27 -10.41
N PRO A 29 -29.49 -22.33 -10.38
CA PRO A 29 -28.14 -22.72 -10.66
C PRO A 29 -27.82 -23.84 -9.68
N ALA A 30 -27.24 -24.92 -10.16
CA ALA A 30 -26.76 -25.98 -9.30
C ALA A 30 -25.76 -25.36 -8.30
N TRP A 31 -26.25 -24.96 -7.15
CA TRP A 31 -25.46 -24.65 -5.98
C TRP A 31 -24.85 -25.98 -5.56
N GLU A 32 -23.61 -26.20 -5.90
CA GLU A 32 -22.84 -27.22 -5.21
C GLU A 32 -22.88 -26.89 -3.71
N PRO A 33 -23.10 -27.91 -2.86
CA PRO A 33 -23.13 -27.69 -1.40
C PRO A 33 -21.82 -26.99 -1.00
N PRO A 34 -21.85 -26.14 0.04
CA PRO A 34 -20.69 -25.35 0.44
C PRO A 34 -19.49 -26.27 0.61
N CYS A 35 -18.47 -26.09 -0.24
CA CYS A 35 -17.19 -26.76 -0.06
C CYS A 35 -16.72 -26.49 1.36
N ALA A 36 -16.17 -27.51 2.03
CA ALA A 36 -15.64 -27.36 3.37
C ALA A 36 -14.71 -26.16 3.39
N MET A 37 -15.08 -25.13 4.16
CA MET A 37 -14.31 -23.90 4.33
C MET A 37 -13.69 -23.89 5.70
N GLY A 38 -12.42 -23.54 5.79
CA GLY A 38 -11.71 -23.38 7.04
C GLY A 38 -11.23 -21.93 7.21
N VAL A 39 -11.35 -21.40 8.42
CA VAL A 39 -10.67 -20.13 8.76
C VAL A 39 -9.19 -20.43 8.89
N ALA A 40 -8.42 -20.14 7.85
CA ALA A 40 -6.99 -20.36 7.86
C ALA A 40 -6.26 -19.37 8.77
N LEU A 41 -6.76 -18.12 8.78
CA LEU A 41 -6.11 -17.00 9.47
C LEU A 41 -7.18 -16.11 10.13
N LYS A 42 -6.96 -15.78 11.41
CA LYS A 42 -7.77 -14.83 12.19
C LYS A 42 -6.88 -13.79 12.83
N ARG A 43 -7.35 -12.57 12.86
CA ARG A 43 -6.67 -11.46 13.51
C ARG A 43 -7.49 -10.96 14.69
N GLN A 44 -7.11 -11.36 15.90
CA GLN A 44 -7.83 -10.98 17.13
C GLN A 44 -7.89 -9.45 17.34
N PRO A 45 -6.81 -8.66 17.19
CA PRO A 45 -6.90 -7.20 17.32
C PRO A 45 -7.82 -6.53 16.29
N ALA A 46 -7.88 -7.01 15.05
CA ALA A 46 -8.81 -6.49 14.06
C ALA A 46 -10.27 -6.89 14.36
N LEU A 47 -10.50 -8.12 14.81
CA LEU A 47 -11.83 -8.58 15.24
C LEU A 47 -12.29 -7.93 16.54
N ALA A 48 -11.36 -7.52 17.42
CA ALA A 48 -11.68 -6.76 18.62
C ALA A 48 -12.31 -5.39 18.32
N LEU A 49 -11.98 -4.77 17.16
CA LEU A 49 -12.66 -3.55 16.69
C LEU A 49 -14.17 -3.76 16.53
N LEU A 50 -14.61 -4.99 16.29
CA LEU A 50 -16.02 -5.34 16.14
C LEU A 50 -16.69 -5.73 17.47
N GLY A 51 -15.99 -5.59 18.59
CA GLY A 51 -16.45 -6.04 19.90
C GLY A 51 -16.45 -7.57 20.06
N LEU A 52 -15.82 -8.31 19.15
CA LEU A 52 -15.68 -9.76 19.26
C LEU A 52 -14.55 -10.08 20.26
N GLY A 53 -14.93 -10.55 21.43
CA GLY A 53 -14.00 -10.90 22.51
C GLY A 53 -13.03 -12.04 22.17
N ALA A 54 -12.10 -12.31 23.09
CA ALA A 54 -11.14 -13.40 22.96
C ALA A 54 -11.83 -14.76 22.70
N PRO A 55 -11.15 -15.69 21.98
CA PRO A 55 -11.70 -17.02 21.75
C PRO A 55 -11.91 -17.75 23.09
N PRO A 56 -12.89 -18.66 23.17
CA PRO A 56 -13.08 -19.49 24.35
C PRO A 56 -11.82 -20.25 24.73
N ALA A 57 -11.61 -20.47 26.02
CA ALA A 57 -10.48 -21.29 26.49
C ALA A 57 -10.69 -22.78 26.15
N ASP A 58 -11.94 -23.22 26.14
CA ASP A 58 -12.34 -24.58 25.77
C ASP A 58 -12.10 -24.85 24.28
N ALA A 59 -11.53 -26.03 23.97
CA ALA A 59 -11.12 -26.39 22.61
C ALA A 59 -12.33 -26.60 21.68
N ASP A 60 -13.37 -27.31 22.18
CA ASP A 60 -14.56 -27.63 21.38
C ASP A 60 -15.37 -26.35 21.08
N ALA A 61 -15.52 -25.48 22.08
CA ALA A 61 -16.17 -24.18 21.91
C ALA A 61 -15.39 -23.27 20.98
N ARG A 62 -14.07 -23.39 20.96
CA ARG A 62 -13.19 -22.64 20.00
C ARG A 62 -13.41 -23.14 18.59
N GLU A 63 -13.40 -24.46 18.38
CA GLU A 63 -13.63 -25.06 17.06
C GLU A 63 -15.02 -24.73 16.51
N ALA A 64 -16.05 -24.83 17.34
CA ALA A 64 -17.42 -24.45 16.98
C ALA A 64 -17.52 -22.97 16.54
N ARG A 65 -16.90 -22.06 17.30
CA ARG A 65 -16.83 -20.62 16.95
C ARG A 65 -16.01 -20.37 15.68
N GLU A 66 -15.00 -21.18 15.43
CA GLU A 66 -14.21 -21.09 14.18
C GLU A 66 -15.02 -21.53 12.97
N ALA A 67 -15.76 -22.61 13.08
CA ALA A 67 -16.65 -23.09 12.03
C ALA A 67 -17.76 -22.07 11.73
N GLU A 68 -18.39 -21.50 12.77
CA GLU A 68 -19.37 -20.44 12.60
C GLU A 68 -18.80 -19.19 11.93
N ALA A 69 -17.62 -18.74 12.36
CA ALA A 69 -16.92 -17.61 11.75
C ALA A 69 -16.58 -17.89 10.29
N ALA A 70 -16.21 -19.11 9.94
CA ALA A 70 -15.96 -19.51 8.55
C ALA A 70 -17.19 -19.35 7.67
N LEU A 71 -18.38 -19.71 8.16
CA LEU A 71 -19.64 -19.54 7.44
C LEU A 71 -19.96 -18.06 7.16
N PHE A 72 -19.85 -17.21 8.17
CA PHE A 72 -20.15 -15.78 8.03
C PHE A 72 -19.09 -15.05 7.23
N PHE A 73 -17.82 -15.28 7.49
CA PHE A 73 -16.72 -14.54 6.86
C PHE A 73 -16.36 -15.05 5.46
N SER A 74 -17.00 -16.12 5.01
CA SER A 74 -16.97 -16.56 3.63
C SER A 74 -18.16 -16.08 2.80
N GLY A 75 -19.21 -15.60 3.47
CA GLY A 75 -20.48 -15.25 2.83
C GLY A 75 -21.41 -16.44 2.57
N ASN A 76 -21.10 -17.65 3.09
CA ASN A 76 -21.99 -18.82 3.01
C ASN A 76 -23.22 -18.68 3.94
N ALA A 77 -23.11 -17.88 4.98
CA ALA A 77 -24.22 -17.41 5.78
C ALA A 77 -24.13 -15.90 5.98
N LEU A 78 -25.27 -15.24 6.11
CA LEU A 78 -25.31 -13.81 6.37
C LEU A 78 -25.29 -13.55 7.88
N LEU A 79 -24.47 -12.61 8.31
CA LEU A 79 -24.52 -12.08 9.67
C LEU A 79 -25.93 -11.52 9.94
N PRO A 80 -26.53 -11.78 11.09
CA PRO A 80 -27.85 -11.21 11.44
C PRO A 80 -27.81 -9.67 11.32
N GLY A 81 -28.80 -9.12 10.61
CA GLY A 81 -28.92 -7.68 10.39
C GLY A 81 -28.07 -7.15 9.23
N SER A 82 -27.26 -7.98 8.55
CA SER A 82 -26.51 -7.53 7.36
C SER A 82 -27.43 -7.29 6.17
N GLU A 83 -27.13 -6.25 5.40
CA GLU A 83 -27.75 -5.93 4.11
C GLU A 83 -26.70 -5.92 3.00
N PRO A 84 -26.42 -7.08 2.35
CA PRO A 84 -25.37 -7.16 1.35
C PRO A 84 -25.59 -6.19 0.18
N ALA A 85 -24.51 -5.48 -0.18
CA ALA A 85 -24.51 -4.52 -1.25
C ALA A 85 -23.13 -4.40 -1.89
N ALA A 86 -23.03 -3.68 -3.00
CA ALA A 86 -21.76 -3.36 -3.64
C ALA A 86 -21.69 -1.86 -3.92
N HIS A 87 -20.55 -1.25 -3.66
CA HIS A 87 -20.34 0.18 -3.94
C HIS A 87 -20.32 0.44 -5.44
N CYS A 88 -21.07 1.46 -5.88
CA CYS A 88 -20.92 2.07 -7.18
C CYS A 88 -19.91 3.22 -7.07
N TYR A 89 -18.89 3.19 -7.89
CA TYR A 89 -17.94 4.29 -8.06
C TYR A 89 -17.46 4.36 -9.51
N CYS A 90 -16.85 5.47 -9.87
CA CYS A 90 -16.08 5.62 -11.09
C CYS A 90 -14.59 5.64 -10.76
N GLY A 91 -13.74 5.98 -11.70
CA GLY A 91 -12.34 6.19 -11.44
C GLY A 91 -11.53 6.55 -12.67
N HIS A 92 -10.41 7.22 -12.42
CA HIS A 92 -9.34 7.37 -13.38
C HIS A 92 -8.33 6.26 -13.14
N GLN A 93 -8.13 5.41 -14.15
CA GLN A 93 -7.19 4.31 -14.13
C GLN A 93 -6.07 4.59 -15.13
N PHE A 94 -4.82 4.50 -14.71
CA PHE A 94 -3.64 4.87 -15.50
C PHE A 94 -3.75 6.28 -16.12
N GLY A 95 -4.40 7.21 -15.42
CA GLY A 95 -4.59 8.59 -15.85
C GLY A 95 -5.77 8.85 -16.79
N GLN A 96 -6.55 7.83 -17.15
CA GLN A 96 -7.72 7.94 -18.03
C GLN A 96 -9.01 7.63 -17.28
N PHE A 97 -10.05 8.41 -17.54
CA PHE A 97 -11.36 8.15 -16.92
C PHE A 97 -11.96 6.85 -17.46
N ALA A 98 -12.10 5.87 -16.58
CA ALA A 98 -12.62 4.55 -16.94
C ALA A 98 -14.16 4.49 -17.01
N GLY A 99 -14.85 5.55 -16.56
CA GLY A 99 -16.31 5.56 -16.39
C GLY A 99 -16.76 4.76 -15.19
N GLN A 100 -17.96 4.17 -15.26
CA GLN A 100 -18.52 3.39 -14.18
C GLN A 100 -17.70 2.12 -13.91
N LEU A 101 -17.27 2.01 -12.68
CA LEU A 101 -16.65 0.86 -12.05
C LEU A 101 -17.57 0.35 -10.92
N GLY A 102 -17.02 -0.12 -9.85
CA GLY A 102 -17.71 -0.57 -8.65
C GLY A 102 -17.03 -1.79 -8.06
N ASP A 103 -17.48 -2.20 -6.88
CA ASP A 103 -16.95 -3.36 -6.19
C ASP A 103 -17.25 -4.66 -6.94
N GLY A 104 -16.39 -5.04 -7.88
CA GLY A 104 -16.57 -6.24 -8.71
C GLY A 104 -16.18 -7.56 -8.01
N ALA A 105 -15.47 -7.48 -6.88
CA ALA A 105 -15.04 -8.64 -6.11
C ALA A 105 -15.18 -8.44 -4.58
N ALA A 106 -15.76 -7.32 -4.14
CA ALA A 106 -16.02 -7.03 -2.74
C ALA A 106 -17.52 -6.87 -2.50
N MET A 107 -18.00 -7.45 -1.40
CA MET A 107 -19.39 -7.39 -0.99
C MET A 107 -19.46 -6.75 0.38
N TYR A 108 -20.11 -5.62 0.48
CA TYR A 108 -20.39 -4.93 1.73
C TYR A 108 -21.48 -5.67 2.49
N LEU A 109 -21.30 -5.84 3.78
CA LEU A 109 -22.26 -6.51 4.65
C LEU A 109 -23.10 -5.54 5.47
N GLY A 110 -22.60 -4.36 5.73
CA GLY A 110 -23.19 -3.38 6.61
C GLY A 110 -22.14 -2.79 7.57
N GLU A 111 -22.64 -2.15 8.61
CA GLU A 111 -21.83 -1.53 9.66
C GLU A 111 -22.06 -2.25 11.01
N VAL A 112 -21.00 -2.36 11.79
CA VAL A 112 -21.06 -2.75 13.20
C VAL A 112 -20.87 -1.49 14.03
N CYS A 113 -21.80 -1.26 14.97
CA CYS A 113 -21.64 -0.24 16.00
C CYS A 113 -21.20 -0.93 17.29
N THR A 114 -20.03 -0.58 17.80
CA THR A 114 -19.50 -1.13 19.05
C THR A 114 -20.20 -0.55 20.26
N ALA A 115 -20.04 -1.16 21.43
CA ALA A 115 -20.54 -0.63 22.69
C ALA A 115 -19.95 0.76 23.04
N ALA A 116 -18.79 1.10 22.48
CA ALA A 116 -18.17 2.43 22.60
C ALA A 116 -18.73 3.47 21.62
N GLY A 117 -19.67 3.07 20.74
CA GLY A 117 -20.25 3.95 19.72
C GLY A 117 -19.42 4.10 18.44
N GLU A 118 -18.32 3.34 18.32
CA GLU A 118 -17.51 3.31 17.10
C GLU A 118 -18.22 2.54 16.00
N ARG A 119 -18.09 3.02 14.75
CA ARG A 119 -18.72 2.42 13.57
C ARG A 119 -17.65 1.85 12.64
N TRP A 120 -17.85 0.61 12.22
CA TRP A 120 -16.95 -0.12 11.35
C TRP A 120 -17.72 -0.78 10.21
N GLU A 121 -17.35 -0.46 8.96
CA GLU A 121 -17.87 -1.12 7.77
C GLU A 121 -17.19 -2.48 7.57
N LEU A 122 -17.97 -3.46 7.14
CA LEU A 122 -17.51 -4.82 6.83
C LEU A 122 -17.66 -5.12 5.36
N GLN A 123 -16.61 -5.65 4.76
CA GLN A 123 -16.63 -6.17 3.39
C GLN A 123 -16.04 -7.56 3.30
N LEU A 124 -16.64 -8.41 2.47
CA LEU A 124 -16.08 -9.70 2.04
C LEU A 124 -15.47 -9.54 0.65
N LYS A 125 -14.16 -9.68 0.52
CA LYS A 125 -13.46 -9.62 -0.78
C LYS A 125 -13.17 -11.03 -1.27
N GLY A 126 -13.79 -11.40 -2.41
CA GLY A 126 -13.63 -12.72 -3.02
C GLY A 126 -14.79 -13.68 -2.81
N ALA A 127 -15.92 -13.25 -2.20
CA ALA A 127 -17.06 -14.11 -1.89
C ALA A 127 -17.91 -14.51 -3.11
N GLY A 128 -17.72 -13.88 -4.26
CA GLY A 128 -18.46 -14.18 -5.48
C GLY A 128 -18.84 -12.94 -6.27
N PRO A 129 -19.65 -13.09 -7.33
CA PRO A 129 -19.98 -12.00 -8.23
C PRO A 129 -20.90 -10.97 -7.58
N THR A 130 -20.71 -9.71 -7.98
CA THR A 130 -21.53 -8.55 -7.64
C THR A 130 -22.13 -7.97 -8.92
N PRO A 131 -23.05 -6.99 -8.85
CA PRO A 131 -23.53 -6.29 -10.03
C PRO A 131 -22.44 -5.60 -10.87
N PHE A 132 -21.25 -5.40 -10.30
CA PHE A 132 -20.12 -4.72 -10.95
C PHE A 132 -19.00 -5.68 -11.40
N SER A 133 -19.15 -6.98 -11.24
CA SER A 133 -18.14 -7.97 -11.65
C SER A 133 -17.95 -8.06 -13.17
N ARG A 134 -18.84 -7.47 -13.96
CA ARG A 134 -18.86 -7.58 -15.44
C ARG A 134 -18.92 -9.06 -15.86
N GLN A 135 -17.88 -9.59 -16.49
CA GLN A 135 -17.75 -10.99 -16.88
C GLN A 135 -16.86 -11.80 -15.90
N ALA A 136 -16.34 -11.15 -14.86
CA ALA A 136 -15.50 -11.82 -13.87
C ALA A 136 -16.35 -12.59 -12.84
N ASP A 137 -15.75 -13.60 -12.23
CA ASP A 137 -16.42 -14.47 -11.25
C ASP A 137 -16.54 -13.87 -9.84
N GLY A 138 -15.94 -12.70 -9.59
CA GLY A 138 -15.95 -12.04 -8.27
C GLY A 138 -15.15 -12.79 -7.21
N ARG A 139 -14.41 -13.84 -7.56
CA ARG A 139 -13.61 -14.66 -6.65
C ARG A 139 -12.18 -14.12 -6.55
N LYS A 140 -11.61 -14.25 -5.35
CA LYS A 140 -10.18 -14.01 -5.11
C LYS A 140 -9.46 -15.33 -4.85
N VAL A 141 -8.18 -15.35 -5.20
CA VAL A 141 -7.33 -16.53 -5.03
C VAL A 141 -6.51 -16.43 -3.75
N LEU A 142 -6.06 -17.57 -3.25
CA LEU A 142 -5.37 -17.68 -1.97
C LEU A 142 -4.11 -16.78 -1.91
N ARG A 143 -3.26 -16.80 -2.94
CA ARG A 143 -2.04 -16.00 -2.98
C ARG A 143 -2.31 -14.51 -2.81
N SER A 144 -3.24 -13.94 -3.56
CA SER A 144 -3.58 -12.51 -3.47
C SER A 144 -4.26 -12.16 -2.14
N SER A 145 -5.05 -13.08 -1.58
CA SER A 145 -5.72 -12.91 -0.30
C SER A 145 -4.75 -12.92 0.88
N ILE A 146 -3.74 -13.79 0.86
CA ILE A 146 -2.65 -13.80 1.86
C ILE A 146 -1.86 -12.49 1.78
N ARG A 147 -1.51 -12.01 0.58
CA ARG A 147 -0.80 -10.75 0.41
C ARG A 147 -1.59 -9.57 0.99
N GLU A 148 -2.88 -9.44 0.66
CA GLU A 148 -3.73 -8.38 1.20
C GLU A 148 -3.86 -8.49 2.72
N PHE A 149 -4.10 -9.69 3.25
CA PHE A 149 -4.24 -9.94 4.68
C PHE A 149 -2.99 -9.55 5.47
N LEU A 150 -1.81 -10.00 5.03
CA LEU A 150 -0.54 -9.70 5.69
C LEU A 150 -0.17 -8.22 5.57
N CYS A 151 -0.34 -7.62 4.39
CA CYS A 151 0.04 -6.22 4.17
C CYS A 151 -0.86 -5.24 4.93
N SER A 152 -2.16 -5.48 4.95
CA SER A 152 -3.11 -4.68 5.70
C SER A 152 -2.70 -4.58 7.19
N GLU A 153 -2.35 -5.71 7.81
CA GLU A 153 -1.92 -5.75 9.20
C GLU A 153 -0.48 -5.23 9.39
N ALA A 154 0.43 -5.50 8.44
CA ALA A 154 1.78 -4.91 8.46
C ALA A 154 1.74 -3.38 8.47
N MET A 155 0.95 -2.78 7.59
CA MET A 155 0.79 -1.32 7.50
C MET A 155 0.21 -0.73 8.80
N PHE A 156 -0.78 -1.41 9.39
CA PHE A 156 -1.32 -0.99 10.68
C PHE A 156 -0.25 -0.97 11.78
N HIS A 157 0.57 -2.02 11.88
CA HIS A 157 1.62 -2.12 12.90
C HIS A 157 2.84 -1.21 12.61
N LEU A 158 3.04 -0.82 11.36
CA LEU A 158 3.95 0.26 10.99
C LEU A 158 3.43 1.65 11.40
N GLY A 159 2.19 1.75 11.88
CA GLY A 159 1.54 3.00 12.25
C GLY A 159 0.95 3.78 11.08
N ILE A 160 0.81 3.13 9.92
CA ILE A 160 0.30 3.74 8.69
C ILE A 160 -1.22 3.54 8.60
N PRO A 161 -2.02 4.60 8.40
CA PRO A 161 -3.45 4.48 8.25
C PRO A 161 -3.85 3.52 7.12
N THR A 162 -4.66 2.52 7.43
CA THR A 162 -5.00 1.43 6.50
C THR A 162 -6.33 0.78 6.84
N THR A 163 -6.96 0.14 5.85
CA THR A 163 -8.01 -0.84 6.11
C THR A 163 -7.43 -2.05 6.84
N ARG A 164 -8.24 -2.73 7.65
CA ARG A 164 -7.83 -3.89 8.44
C ARG A 164 -8.35 -5.18 7.82
N ALA A 165 -7.66 -6.26 8.07
CA ALA A 165 -8.07 -7.60 7.65
C ALA A 165 -8.38 -8.47 8.89
N GLY A 166 -9.66 -8.76 9.10
CA GLY A 166 -10.13 -9.51 10.28
C GLY A 166 -9.92 -11.01 10.16
N ALA A 167 -10.10 -11.56 8.96
CA ALA A 167 -9.94 -12.98 8.68
C ALA A 167 -9.60 -13.22 7.20
N CYS A 168 -8.93 -14.34 6.94
CA CYS A 168 -8.80 -14.93 5.60
C CYS A 168 -9.37 -16.35 5.65
N VAL A 169 -10.46 -16.57 4.94
CA VAL A 169 -11.16 -17.86 4.86
C VAL A 169 -10.79 -18.54 3.55
N VAL A 170 -10.29 -19.76 3.62
CA VAL A 170 -9.85 -20.54 2.47
C VAL A 170 -10.94 -21.52 2.03
N SER A 171 -11.18 -21.58 0.72
CA SER A 171 -12.09 -22.51 0.09
C SER A 171 -11.35 -23.68 -0.53
N GLN A 172 -11.99 -24.84 -0.58
CA GLN A 172 -11.52 -25.96 -1.38
C GLN A 172 -11.83 -25.80 -2.89
N SER A 173 -12.72 -24.85 -3.25
CA SER A 173 -13.00 -24.53 -4.64
C SER A 173 -11.80 -23.84 -5.30
N THR A 174 -11.64 -24.09 -6.59
CA THR A 174 -10.62 -23.47 -7.42
C THR A 174 -11.24 -22.64 -8.53
N VAL A 175 -10.49 -21.69 -9.03
CA VAL A 175 -10.78 -20.91 -10.25
C VAL A 175 -9.58 -20.95 -11.16
N VAL A 176 -9.82 -20.95 -12.47
CA VAL A 176 -8.73 -20.93 -13.44
C VAL A 176 -8.23 -19.50 -13.64
N ARG A 177 -6.92 -19.30 -13.50
CA ARG A 177 -6.27 -18.00 -13.73
C ARG A 177 -5.03 -18.19 -14.60
N ASP A 178 -4.89 -17.30 -15.55
CA ASP A 178 -3.62 -17.09 -16.27
C ASP A 178 -2.88 -15.96 -15.53
N VAL A 179 -1.99 -16.37 -14.62
CA VAL A 179 -1.33 -15.48 -13.66
C VAL A 179 -0.39 -14.50 -14.34
N LEU A 180 0.31 -14.96 -15.37
CA LEU A 180 1.35 -14.18 -16.07
C LEU A 180 0.87 -13.65 -17.42
N TYR A 181 -0.39 -13.94 -17.80
CA TYR A 181 -0.96 -13.63 -19.11
C TYR A 181 -0.11 -14.19 -20.27
N ASP A 182 0.46 -15.37 -20.04
CA ASP A 182 1.36 -16.07 -20.98
C ASP A 182 0.69 -17.23 -21.72
N GLY A 183 -0.62 -17.40 -21.53
CA GLY A 183 -1.40 -18.46 -22.13
C GLY A 183 -1.35 -19.79 -21.38
N ASN A 184 -0.84 -19.82 -20.16
CA ASN A 184 -0.73 -21.01 -19.30
C ASN A 184 -1.66 -20.94 -18.08
N PRO A 185 -3.00 -20.99 -18.25
CA PRO A 185 -3.95 -20.88 -17.15
C PRO A 185 -3.82 -22.07 -16.18
N ARG A 186 -3.89 -21.79 -14.88
CA ARG A 186 -3.79 -22.81 -13.81
C ARG A 186 -4.97 -22.70 -12.85
N PRO A 187 -5.42 -23.83 -12.26
CA PRO A 187 -6.39 -23.81 -11.17
C PRO A 187 -5.72 -23.27 -9.90
N GLU A 188 -6.31 -22.24 -9.30
CA GLU A 188 -5.88 -21.65 -8.03
C GLU A 188 -6.96 -21.78 -6.97
N LYS A 189 -6.59 -22.06 -5.71
CA LYS A 189 -7.52 -22.12 -4.58
C LYS A 189 -8.15 -20.75 -4.34
N CYS A 190 -9.44 -20.72 -4.05
CA CYS A 190 -10.15 -19.51 -3.70
C CYS A 190 -10.01 -19.17 -2.22
N ALA A 191 -10.07 -17.87 -1.91
CA ALA A 191 -10.14 -17.39 -0.54
C ALA A 191 -10.98 -16.10 -0.45
N VAL A 192 -11.46 -15.80 0.76
CA VAL A 192 -12.21 -14.60 1.07
C VAL A 192 -11.54 -13.85 2.20
N VAL A 193 -11.32 -12.56 2.04
CA VAL A 193 -10.80 -11.68 3.09
C VAL A 193 -11.94 -10.87 3.69
N LEU A 194 -12.10 -10.94 5.02
CA LEU A 194 -12.93 -10.01 5.77
C LEU A 194 -12.17 -8.71 5.95
N ARG A 195 -12.63 -7.64 5.30
CA ARG A 195 -12.08 -6.29 5.38
C ARG A 195 -12.88 -5.44 6.35
N ILE A 196 -12.20 -4.63 7.14
CA ILE A 196 -12.78 -3.76 8.16
C ILE A 196 -12.20 -2.35 8.00
N ALA A 197 -13.05 -1.35 7.94
CA ALA A 197 -12.64 0.05 7.87
C ALA A 197 -13.72 0.97 8.48
N PRO A 198 -13.37 2.21 8.88
CA PRO A 198 -14.39 3.21 9.21
C PRO A 198 -15.34 3.48 8.04
N THR A 199 -14.81 3.47 6.82
CA THR A 199 -15.55 3.53 5.55
C THR A 199 -14.69 3.06 4.39
N PHE A 200 -15.32 2.51 3.34
CA PHE A 200 -14.73 2.20 2.04
C PHE A 200 -15.07 3.24 0.98
N LEU A 201 -15.61 4.39 1.35
CA LEU A 201 -15.81 5.50 0.44
C LEU A 201 -14.46 6.02 -0.07
N ARG A 202 -14.39 6.25 -1.37
CA ARG A 202 -13.18 6.57 -2.12
C ARG A 202 -13.38 7.81 -2.98
N PHE A 203 -12.32 8.37 -3.53
CA PHE A 203 -12.44 9.53 -4.44
C PHE A 203 -13.37 9.19 -5.61
N GLY A 204 -13.23 7.99 -6.17
CA GLY A 204 -14.09 7.48 -7.23
C GLY A 204 -15.58 7.41 -6.88
N SER A 205 -15.95 7.37 -5.60
CA SER A 205 -17.35 7.45 -5.18
C SER A 205 -17.99 8.79 -5.56
N PHE A 206 -17.21 9.88 -5.61
CA PHE A 206 -17.66 11.19 -6.08
C PHE A 206 -17.54 11.36 -7.59
N GLU A 207 -16.73 10.59 -8.27
CA GLU A 207 -16.59 10.65 -9.73
C GLU A 207 -17.81 10.09 -10.49
N ILE A 208 -18.77 9.48 -9.81
CA ILE A 208 -20.04 9.07 -10.42
C ILE A 208 -20.85 10.25 -10.99
N PHE A 209 -20.56 11.47 -10.56
CA PHE A 209 -21.19 12.71 -11.02
C PHE A 209 -20.44 13.38 -12.18
N LYS A 210 -19.27 12.83 -12.59
CA LYS A 210 -18.42 13.41 -13.63
C LYS A 210 -19.17 13.43 -14.97
N PRO A 211 -19.27 14.60 -15.67
CA PRO A 211 -19.80 14.67 -17.02
C PRO A 211 -18.93 13.89 -18.00
N ALA A 212 -19.35 13.85 -19.26
CA ALA A 212 -18.59 13.13 -20.29
C ALA A 212 -17.15 13.68 -20.37
N ASP A 213 -16.22 12.76 -20.24
CA ASP A 213 -14.77 13.05 -20.32
C ASP A 213 -14.37 13.29 -21.78
N GLU A 214 -13.65 14.36 -22.04
CA GLU A 214 -13.31 14.80 -23.40
C GLU A 214 -12.45 13.79 -24.17
N LEU A 215 -11.56 13.06 -23.46
CA LEU A 215 -10.67 12.09 -24.09
C LEU A 215 -11.33 10.75 -24.33
N THR A 216 -12.11 10.27 -23.35
CA THR A 216 -12.66 8.91 -23.39
C THR A 216 -14.12 8.87 -23.81
N GLY A 217 -14.83 10.00 -23.82
CA GLY A 217 -16.27 10.11 -24.05
C GLY A 217 -17.14 9.45 -22.98
N ARG A 218 -16.53 8.91 -21.89
CA ARG A 218 -17.23 8.22 -20.82
C ARG A 218 -17.77 9.21 -19.81
N ALA A 219 -18.94 8.93 -19.25
CA ALA A 219 -19.56 9.73 -18.20
C ALA A 219 -19.83 8.87 -16.96
N GLY A 220 -19.98 9.53 -15.82
CA GLY A 220 -20.47 8.89 -14.61
C GLY A 220 -21.97 8.54 -14.73
N PRO A 221 -22.46 7.56 -13.95
CA PRO A 221 -23.87 7.13 -14.01
C PRO A 221 -24.87 8.12 -13.38
N SER A 222 -24.39 9.14 -12.69
CA SER A 222 -25.21 10.09 -11.91
C SER A 222 -24.94 11.57 -12.27
N VAL A 223 -24.59 11.83 -13.53
CA VAL A 223 -24.38 13.21 -14.03
C VAL A 223 -25.60 14.08 -13.74
N GLY A 224 -25.35 15.31 -13.25
CA GLY A 224 -26.40 16.28 -12.92
C GLY A 224 -27.14 16.04 -11.59
N ARG A 225 -26.88 14.95 -10.88
CA ARG A 225 -27.49 14.64 -9.58
C ARG A 225 -26.78 15.35 -8.42
N ASN A 226 -26.80 16.70 -8.44
CA ASN A 226 -26.20 17.52 -7.39
C ASN A 226 -26.86 17.30 -6.02
N ASP A 227 -28.14 16.97 -6.01
CA ASP A 227 -28.87 16.60 -4.80
C ASP A 227 -28.21 15.42 -4.07
N ILE A 228 -27.82 14.37 -4.80
CA ILE A 228 -27.13 13.19 -4.23
C ILE A 228 -25.68 13.54 -3.87
N ARG A 229 -24.99 14.33 -4.71
CA ARG A 229 -23.62 14.77 -4.42
C ARG A 229 -23.52 15.50 -3.07
N VAL A 230 -24.36 16.50 -2.85
CA VAL A 230 -24.38 17.26 -1.60
C VAL A 230 -24.75 16.37 -0.42
N GLN A 231 -25.77 15.52 -0.55
CA GLN A 231 -26.15 14.58 0.51
C GLN A 231 -24.99 13.64 0.89
N MET A 232 -24.27 13.12 -0.10
CA MET A 232 -23.13 12.23 0.13
C MET A 232 -21.96 12.98 0.78
N LEU A 233 -21.69 14.20 0.35
CA LEU A 233 -20.65 15.05 0.92
C LEU A 233 -20.96 15.41 2.38
N ASP A 234 -22.19 15.85 2.66
CA ASP A 234 -22.65 16.16 4.02
C ASP A 234 -22.62 14.91 4.93
N TYR A 235 -22.97 13.73 4.38
CA TYR A 235 -22.85 12.48 5.12
C TYR A 235 -21.38 12.18 5.49
N VAL A 236 -20.46 12.28 4.53
CA VAL A 236 -19.03 12.02 4.79
C VAL A 236 -18.49 12.99 5.84
N ILE A 237 -18.83 14.27 5.73
CA ILE A 237 -18.35 15.30 6.67
C ILE A 237 -18.93 15.04 8.07
N SER A 238 -20.23 14.84 8.18
CA SER A 238 -20.88 14.64 9.49
C SER A 238 -20.43 13.34 10.17
N SER A 239 -20.13 12.30 9.40
CA SER A 239 -19.77 10.97 9.93
C SER A 239 -18.28 10.83 10.26
N PHE A 240 -17.39 11.42 9.45
CA PHE A 240 -15.96 11.20 9.54
C PHE A 240 -15.12 12.45 9.83
N TYR A 241 -15.75 13.63 9.78
CA TYR A 241 -15.12 14.93 10.04
C TYR A 241 -15.98 15.80 10.96
N PRO A 242 -16.36 15.29 12.16
CA PRO A 242 -17.31 15.98 13.04
C PRO A 242 -16.81 17.35 13.49
N GLU A 243 -15.52 17.56 13.62
CA GLU A 243 -14.93 18.86 13.97
C GLU A 243 -15.14 19.88 12.84
N THR A 244 -14.92 19.46 11.58
CA THR A 244 -15.20 20.30 10.39
C THR A 244 -16.69 20.65 10.30
N GLN A 245 -17.56 19.68 10.58
CA GLN A 245 -19.01 19.88 10.63
C GLN A 245 -19.38 20.92 11.69
N ALA A 246 -18.81 20.82 12.88
CA ALA A 246 -19.11 21.74 13.99
C ALA A 246 -18.57 23.16 13.72
N ALA A 247 -17.35 23.27 13.20
CA ALA A 247 -16.69 24.56 12.94
C ALA A 247 -17.38 25.38 11.84
N HIS A 248 -18.03 24.73 10.86
CA HIS A 248 -18.63 25.39 9.68
C HIS A 248 -20.12 25.05 9.50
N ALA A 249 -20.87 24.86 10.59
CA ALA A 249 -22.28 24.45 10.55
C ALA A 249 -23.19 25.41 9.75
N GLY A 250 -22.88 26.70 9.74
CA GLY A 250 -23.69 27.75 9.08
C GLY A 250 -23.31 28.03 7.63
N ASP A 251 -22.19 27.52 7.12
CA ASP A 251 -21.69 27.80 5.76
C ASP A 251 -21.26 26.50 5.07
N SER A 252 -22.06 26.06 4.10
CA SER A 252 -21.81 24.83 3.37
C SER A 252 -20.56 24.89 2.51
N VAL A 253 -20.28 26.03 1.87
CA VAL A 253 -19.09 26.17 1.00
C VAL A 253 -17.81 26.11 1.83
N GLN A 254 -17.77 26.84 2.95
CA GLN A 254 -16.62 26.78 3.87
C GLN A 254 -16.45 25.38 4.49
N ARG A 255 -17.54 24.71 4.81
CA ARG A 255 -17.52 23.34 5.31
C ARG A 255 -16.93 22.36 4.29
N HIS A 256 -17.36 22.46 3.02
CA HIS A 256 -16.82 21.64 1.94
C HIS A 256 -15.34 21.95 1.64
N ALA A 257 -14.96 23.23 1.70
CA ALA A 257 -13.57 23.66 1.55
C ALA A 257 -12.68 23.13 2.68
N ALA A 258 -13.13 23.22 3.93
CA ALA A 258 -12.42 22.70 5.09
C ALA A 258 -12.29 21.17 5.04
N PHE A 259 -13.33 20.46 4.59
CA PHE A 259 -13.26 19.03 4.33
C PHE A 259 -12.21 18.69 3.28
N PHE A 260 -12.22 19.35 2.13
CA PHE A 260 -11.26 19.09 1.05
C PHE A 260 -9.81 19.40 1.50
N ARG A 261 -9.62 20.47 2.30
CA ARG A 261 -8.33 20.80 2.91
C ARG A 261 -7.81 19.65 3.80
N GLU A 262 -8.68 19.10 4.64
CA GLU A 262 -8.32 18.01 5.54
C GLU A 262 -8.05 16.71 4.79
N VAL A 263 -8.83 16.37 3.75
CA VAL A 263 -8.55 15.22 2.87
C VAL A 263 -7.20 15.39 2.18
N THR A 264 -6.88 16.61 1.72
CA THR A 264 -5.60 16.92 1.09
C THR A 264 -4.42 16.70 2.05
N ARG A 265 -4.54 17.19 3.30
CA ARG A 265 -3.50 16.99 4.34
C ARG A 265 -3.31 15.52 4.69
N ARG A 266 -4.40 14.79 4.96
CA ARG A 266 -4.33 13.36 5.28
C ARG A 266 -3.73 12.54 4.13
N THR A 267 -4.05 12.87 2.91
CA THR A 267 -3.47 12.21 1.73
C THR A 267 -1.96 12.51 1.61
N ALA A 268 -1.54 13.75 1.82
CA ALA A 268 -0.13 14.13 1.80
C ALA A 268 0.67 13.40 2.89
N GLN A 269 0.13 13.32 4.11
CA GLN A 269 0.75 12.57 5.23
C GLN A 269 0.83 11.07 4.92
N LEU A 270 -0.26 10.47 4.42
CA LEU A 270 -0.29 9.05 4.07
C LEU A 270 0.78 8.69 3.04
N VAL A 271 0.92 9.49 2.00
CA VAL A 271 1.95 9.28 0.97
C VAL A 271 3.35 9.47 1.54
N ALA A 272 3.56 10.43 2.45
CA ALA A 272 4.83 10.60 3.14
C ALA A 272 5.19 9.37 4.00
N GLU A 273 4.22 8.76 4.68
CA GLU A 273 4.43 7.50 5.40
C GLU A 273 4.88 6.37 4.46
N TRP A 274 4.22 6.20 3.30
CA TRP A 274 4.63 5.21 2.31
C TRP A 274 6.07 5.42 1.84
N GLN A 275 6.45 6.67 1.55
CA GLN A 275 7.82 7.02 1.17
C GLN A 275 8.83 6.72 2.29
N CYS A 276 8.45 6.89 3.56
CA CYS A 276 9.34 6.66 4.69
C CYS A 276 9.60 5.18 5.00
N VAL A 277 8.73 4.26 4.55
CA VAL A 277 8.89 2.82 4.78
C VAL A 277 9.24 2.05 3.50
N GLY A 278 9.41 2.74 2.37
CA GLY A 278 9.72 2.10 1.08
C GLY A 278 8.52 1.37 0.46
N PHE A 279 7.29 1.73 0.80
CA PHE A 279 6.09 1.10 0.27
C PHE A 279 5.70 1.69 -1.10
N CYS A 280 5.56 0.83 -2.10
CA CYS A 280 5.02 1.15 -3.42
C CYS A 280 3.64 0.51 -3.56
N HIS A 281 2.59 1.33 -3.73
CA HIS A 281 1.21 0.87 -3.83
C HIS A 281 0.91 0.16 -5.17
N GLY A 282 1.50 0.65 -6.24
CA GLY A 282 1.43 0.06 -7.58
C GLY A 282 0.16 0.32 -8.38
N VAL A 283 -0.94 0.75 -7.76
CA VAL A 283 -2.23 1.06 -8.44
C VAL A 283 -2.89 2.28 -7.80
N LEU A 284 -2.29 3.45 -7.97
CA LEU A 284 -2.80 4.71 -7.42
C LEU A 284 -3.85 5.35 -8.36
N ASN A 285 -4.89 4.59 -8.66
CA ASN A 285 -6.09 5.09 -9.33
C ASN A 285 -6.93 5.92 -8.35
N THR A 286 -7.84 6.77 -8.84
CA THR A 286 -8.77 7.50 -7.97
C THR A 286 -9.76 6.59 -7.24
N ASP A 287 -10.05 5.41 -7.80
CA ASP A 287 -10.84 4.37 -7.16
C ASP A 287 -10.07 3.60 -6.05
N ASN A 288 -8.77 3.87 -5.88
CA ASN A 288 -7.95 3.33 -4.79
C ASN A 288 -7.48 4.41 -3.79
N MET A 289 -8.18 5.55 -3.74
CA MET A 289 -7.91 6.65 -2.81
C MET A 289 -9.05 6.82 -1.81
N SER A 290 -8.77 6.67 -0.53
CA SER A 290 -9.75 6.80 0.55
C SER A 290 -10.07 8.27 0.84
N VAL A 291 -11.36 8.59 1.05
CA VAL A 291 -11.78 9.93 1.48
C VAL A 291 -11.43 10.25 2.95
N VAL A 292 -10.95 9.27 3.71
CA VAL A 292 -10.54 9.43 5.12
C VAL A 292 -9.04 9.22 5.33
N GLY A 293 -8.26 9.10 4.24
CA GLY A 293 -6.80 8.99 4.30
C GLY A 293 -6.29 7.62 4.72
N LEU A 294 -6.93 6.54 4.30
CA LEU A 294 -6.49 5.16 4.54
C LEU A 294 -5.84 4.57 3.29
N THR A 295 -4.86 3.69 3.49
CA THR A 295 -4.40 2.78 2.43
C THR A 295 -5.49 1.73 2.18
N ILE A 296 -5.93 1.59 0.93
CA ILE A 296 -6.96 0.63 0.52
C ILE A 296 -6.51 -0.19 -0.69
N ASP A 297 -7.10 -1.37 -0.87
CA ASP A 297 -6.94 -2.21 -2.07
C ASP A 297 -5.50 -2.64 -2.38
N TYR A 298 -4.98 -3.54 -1.54
CA TYR A 298 -3.68 -4.16 -1.73
C TYR A 298 -3.70 -5.15 -2.90
N GLY A 299 -3.22 -4.68 -4.07
CA GLY A 299 -3.02 -5.46 -5.28
C GLY A 299 -1.53 -5.77 -5.51
N PRO A 300 -0.94 -5.30 -6.62
CA PRO A 300 0.48 -5.50 -6.92
C PRO A 300 1.39 -4.52 -6.15
N PHE A 301 1.22 -4.42 -4.83
CA PHE A 301 2.09 -3.62 -3.98
C PHE A 301 3.45 -4.29 -3.76
N GLY A 302 4.42 -3.53 -3.31
CA GLY A 302 5.71 -4.04 -2.81
C GLY A 302 6.38 -3.08 -1.84
N PHE A 303 7.25 -3.62 -0.98
CA PHE A 303 8.23 -2.83 -0.25
C PHE A 303 9.55 -2.89 -1.02
N LEU A 304 10.26 -1.77 -1.09
CA LEU A 304 11.56 -1.71 -1.73
C LEU A 304 12.54 -2.67 -1.05
N ASP A 305 13.16 -3.54 -1.84
CA ASP A 305 14.31 -4.31 -1.40
C ASP A 305 15.55 -3.40 -1.45
N ARG A 306 16.05 -3.04 -2.62
CA ARG A 306 17.03 -1.96 -2.78
C ARG A 306 16.33 -0.62 -3.02
N TYR A 307 16.94 0.47 -2.61
CA TYR A 307 16.39 1.79 -2.95
C TYR A 307 16.50 2.05 -4.46
N ASP A 308 15.35 2.22 -5.07
CA ASP A 308 15.20 2.54 -6.48
C ASP A 308 14.02 3.52 -6.63
N PRO A 309 14.26 4.80 -6.95
CA PRO A 309 13.20 5.79 -7.10
C PRO A 309 12.22 5.44 -8.24
N ASP A 310 12.69 4.73 -9.26
CA ASP A 310 11.90 4.34 -10.43
C ASP A 310 11.29 2.94 -10.34
N HIS A 311 11.32 2.36 -9.13
CA HIS A 311 10.74 1.04 -8.87
C HIS A 311 9.25 1.01 -9.22
N VAL A 312 8.86 0.04 -10.06
CA VAL A 312 7.49 -0.25 -10.45
C VAL A 312 7.14 -1.66 -10.01
N CYS A 313 6.22 -1.81 -9.06
CA CYS A 313 5.79 -3.11 -8.56
C CYS A 313 4.63 -3.74 -9.35
N ASN A 314 3.98 -2.98 -10.24
CA ASN A 314 2.85 -3.43 -11.06
C ASN A 314 3.32 -3.75 -12.48
N ALA A 315 3.33 -5.02 -12.87
CA ALA A 315 3.72 -5.46 -14.21
C ALA A 315 2.86 -4.84 -15.34
N SER A 316 1.62 -4.44 -15.05
CA SER A 316 0.74 -3.76 -16.01
C SER A 316 1.07 -2.28 -16.19
N ASP A 317 1.87 -1.68 -15.31
CA ASP A 317 2.28 -0.28 -15.40
C ASP A 317 3.55 -0.11 -16.26
N THR A 318 3.44 -0.41 -17.52
CA THR A 318 4.56 -0.31 -18.47
C THR A 318 5.12 1.10 -18.60
N ALA A 319 4.30 2.13 -18.34
CA ALA A 319 4.71 3.53 -18.36
C ALA A 319 5.40 4.01 -17.08
N GLY A 320 5.32 3.25 -15.98
CA GLY A 320 5.81 3.66 -14.67
C GLY A 320 5.09 4.88 -14.11
N ARG A 321 3.79 4.98 -14.38
CA ARG A 321 2.96 6.05 -13.80
C ARG A 321 2.97 5.99 -12.28
N TYR A 322 2.94 4.77 -11.73
CA TYR A 322 2.88 4.51 -10.30
C TYR A 322 4.23 4.10 -9.72
N ALA A 323 5.34 4.55 -10.34
CA ALA A 323 6.67 4.35 -9.79
C ALA A 323 6.76 4.96 -8.38
N TYR A 324 7.62 4.39 -7.54
CA TYR A 324 7.76 4.78 -6.13
C TYR A 324 7.94 6.28 -5.93
N SER A 325 8.87 6.92 -6.66
CA SER A 325 9.12 8.36 -6.55
C SER A 325 7.97 9.24 -7.04
N LYS A 326 7.08 8.70 -7.89
CA LYS A 326 5.94 9.45 -8.45
C LYS A 326 4.68 9.38 -7.61
N GLN A 327 4.66 8.59 -6.55
CA GLN A 327 3.47 8.44 -5.69
C GLN A 327 2.93 9.79 -5.18
N PRO A 328 3.75 10.75 -4.69
CA PRO A 328 3.24 12.05 -4.26
C PRO A 328 2.56 12.84 -5.39
N GLU A 329 3.19 12.89 -6.57
CA GLU A 329 2.64 13.59 -7.75
C GLU A 329 1.30 12.99 -8.19
N VAL A 330 1.22 11.66 -8.26
CA VAL A 330 0.00 10.96 -8.65
C VAL A 330 -1.11 11.17 -7.63
N CYS A 331 -0.81 11.15 -6.34
CA CYS A 331 -1.82 11.41 -5.30
C CYS A 331 -2.32 12.86 -5.33
N LYS A 332 -1.43 13.82 -5.61
CA LYS A 332 -1.84 15.22 -5.85
C LYS A 332 -2.76 15.34 -7.07
N TRP A 333 -2.43 14.65 -8.15
CA TRP A 333 -3.28 14.58 -9.34
C TRP A 333 -4.65 13.94 -9.04
N ASN A 334 -4.69 12.88 -8.23
CA ASN A 334 -5.95 12.26 -7.80
C ASN A 334 -6.81 13.21 -6.96
N LEU A 335 -6.20 14.04 -6.12
CA LEU A 335 -6.92 15.10 -5.38
C LEU A 335 -7.48 16.17 -6.32
N GLN A 336 -6.78 16.51 -7.41
CA GLN A 336 -7.32 17.36 -8.45
C GLN A 336 -8.60 16.75 -9.05
N LYS A 337 -8.60 15.44 -9.33
CA LYS A 337 -9.79 14.74 -9.83
C LYS A 337 -10.93 14.69 -8.81
N LEU A 338 -10.60 14.62 -7.51
CA LEU A 338 -11.61 14.78 -6.46
C LEU A 338 -12.20 16.20 -6.44
N ALA A 339 -11.39 17.26 -6.56
CA ALA A 339 -11.88 18.64 -6.64
C ALA A 339 -12.87 18.83 -7.80
N GLU A 340 -12.51 18.31 -9.00
CA GLU A 340 -13.40 18.31 -10.17
C GLU A 340 -14.72 17.56 -9.90
N ALA A 341 -14.65 16.46 -9.16
CA ALA A 341 -15.84 15.65 -8.84
C ALA A 341 -16.75 16.30 -7.78
N LEU A 342 -16.21 17.18 -6.96
CA LEU A 342 -16.97 17.91 -5.93
C LEU A 342 -17.68 19.18 -6.47
N ASP A 343 -17.28 19.68 -7.63
CA ASP A 343 -17.93 20.82 -8.26
C ASP A 343 -19.38 20.48 -8.67
N PRO A 344 -20.37 21.38 -8.44
CA PRO A 344 -20.30 22.74 -7.89
C PRO A 344 -20.51 22.83 -6.36
N ALA A 345 -20.55 21.74 -5.61
CA ALA A 345 -20.71 21.81 -4.15
C ALA A 345 -19.49 22.47 -3.47
N LEU A 346 -18.31 22.23 -4.03
CA LEU A 346 -17.07 22.98 -3.79
C LEU A 346 -16.67 23.61 -5.12
N PRO A 347 -16.67 24.96 -5.26
CA PRO A 347 -16.20 25.61 -6.49
C PRO A 347 -14.80 25.15 -6.88
N LEU A 348 -14.60 24.76 -8.14
CA LEU A 348 -13.35 24.15 -8.61
C LEU A 348 -12.13 25.02 -8.33
N GLU A 349 -12.21 26.33 -8.59
CA GLU A 349 -11.11 27.27 -8.36
C GLU A 349 -10.69 27.32 -6.88
N LEU A 350 -11.66 27.16 -5.96
CA LEU A 350 -11.36 27.09 -4.53
C LEU A 350 -10.67 25.77 -4.16
N GLY A 351 -11.11 24.66 -4.76
CA GLY A 351 -10.47 23.34 -4.60
C GLY A 351 -9.02 23.35 -5.11
N GLU A 352 -8.79 23.92 -6.30
CA GLU A 352 -7.44 24.05 -6.89
C GLU A 352 -6.52 24.93 -6.05
N ALA A 353 -7.04 26.06 -5.53
CA ALA A 353 -6.28 26.94 -4.64
C ALA A 353 -5.86 26.22 -3.34
N ILE A 354 -6.77 25.46 -2.72
CA ILE A 354 -6.48 24.65 -1.53
C ILE A 354 -5.40 23.60 -1.84
N LEU A 355 -5.53 22.91 -2.96
CA LEU A 355 -4.57 21.87 -3.35
C LEU A 355 -3.16 22.44 -3.60
N ALA A 356 -3.08 23.60 -4.24
CA ALA A 356 -1.82 24.31 -4.50
C ALA A 356 -1.15 24.80 -3.21
N GLU A 357 -1.94 25.27 -2.25
CA GLU A 357 -1.44 25.76 -0.96
C GLU A 357 -0.98 24.63 -0.04
N GLU A 358 -1.76 23.53 0.07
CA GLU A 358 -1.64 22.59 1.18
C GLU A 358 -0.78 21.36 0.85
N PHE A 359 -0.95 20.73 -0.32
CA PHE A 359 -0.43 19.39 -0.55
C PHE A 359 1.11 19.32 -0.44
N ASP A 360 1.82 20.14 -1.22
CA ASP A 360 3.29 20.07 -1.27
C ASP A 360 3.91 20.56 0.04
N ALA A 361 3.30 21.57 0.67
CA ALA A 361 3.77 22.10 1.95
C ALA A 361 3.65 21.04 3.05
N GLU A 362 2.48 20.39 3.16
CA GLU A 362 2.23 19.38 4.17
C GLU A 362 3.05 18.10 3.92
N PHE A 363 3.15 17.65 2.66
CA PHE A 363 3.97 16.51 2.30
C PHE A 363 5.43 16.73 2.71
N ARG A 364 6.05 17.85 2.32
CA ARG A 364 7.45 18.15 2.65
C ARG A 364 7.68 18.26 4.14
N ARG A 365 6.79 18.97 4.84
CA ARG A 365 6.87 19.14 6.29
C ARG A 365 6.83 17.79 7.01
N TYR A 366 5.83 16.98 6.71
CA TYR A 366 5.62 15.69 7.36
C TYR A 366 6.70 14.67 7.00
N TYR A 367 7.05 14.57 5.71
CA TYR A 367 8.11 13.70 5.23
C TYR A 367 9.45 14.01 5.90
N LEU A 368 9.85 15.28 5.94
CA LEU A 368 11.12 15.67 6.55
C LEU A 368 11.12 15.42 8.06
N GLN A 369 10.00 15.67 8.74
CA GLN A 369 9.85 15.34 10.16
C GLN A 369 10.05 13.83 10.42
N LYS A 370 9.48 12.97 9.59
CA LYS A 370 9.66 11.51 9.71
C LYS A 370 11.10 11.10 9.39
N MET A 371 11.70 11.65 8.34
CA MET A 371 13.08 11.35 7.95
C MET A 371 14.09 11.79 9.03
N ARG A 372 13.87 12.94 9.68
CA ARG A 372 14.66 13.34 10.85
C ARG A 372 14.62 12.29 11.95
N LYS A 373 13.44 11.78 12.30
CA LYS A 373 13.30 10.70 13.30
C LYS A 373 14.00 9.42 12.87
N LYS A 374 13.93 9.07 11.58
CA LYS A 374 14.65 7.91 11.01
C LYS A 374 16.16 8.07 11.09
N LEU A 375 16.66 9.30 11.05
CA LEU A 375 18.08 9.64 11.20
C LEU A 375 18.48 10.00 12.65
N GLY A 376 17.54 9.92 13.61
CA GLY A 376 17.81 10.21 15.00
C GLY A 376 18.13 11.68 15.30
N LEU A 377 17.67 12.60 14.46
CA LEU A 377 17.78 14.04 14.68
C LEU A 377 16.67 14.48 15.63
N VAL A 378 16.99 14.59 16.92
CA VAL A 378 15.99 14.68 18.00
C VAL A 378 15.80 16.07 18.60
N ARG A 379 16.80 16.98 18.44
CA ARG A 379 16.78 18.28 19.12
C ARG A 379 16.56 19.46 18.19
N ALA A 380 17.33 19.56 17.12
CA ALA A 380 17.33 20.72 16.24
C ALA A 380 16.80 20.38 14.84
N GLU A 381 15.90 21.22 14.35
CA GLU A 381 15.48 21.19 12.95
C GLU A 381 16.28 22.24 12.17
N LEU A 382 17.11 21.78 11.21
CA LEU A 382 17.96 22.64 10.41
C LEU A 382 17.52 22.60 8.94
N GLU A 383 17.73 23.70 8.21
CA GLU A 383 17.40 23.78 6.78
C GLU A 383 18.19 22.75 5.94
N GLU A 384 19.42 22.43 6.37
CA GLU A 384 20.28 21.45 5.71
C GLU A 384 19.81 20.00 5.82
N ASP A 385 18.85 19.68 6.72
CA ASP A 385 18.35 18.31 6.91
C ASP A 385 17.76 17.73 5.63
N GLY A 386 17.07 18.56 4.84
CA GLY A 386 16.53 18.14 3.54
C GLY A 386 17.62 17.72 2.56
N ALA A 387 18.72 18.43 2.51
CA ALA A 387 19.86 18.10 1.66
C ALA A 387 20.57 16.82 2.11
N LEU A 388 20.71 16.61 3.44
CA LEU A 388 21.28 15.39 4.01
C LEU A 388 20.44 14.15 3.65
N VAL A 389 19.10 14.25 3.76
CA VAL A 389 18.17 13.20 3.37
C VAL A 389 18.26 12.91 1.86
N ALA A 390 18.27 13.94 1.02
CA ALA A 390 18.40 13.78 -0.43
C ALA A 390 19.71 13.06 -0.81
N LYS A 391 20.83 13.46 -0.19
CA LYS A 391 22.15 12.83 -0.40
C LYS A 391 22.18 11.38 0.10
N LEU A 392 21.47 11.04 1.20
CA LEU A 392 21.31 9.65 1.65
C LEU A 392 20.63 8.81 0.57
N LEU A 393 19.49 9.26 0.09
CA LEU A 393 18.72 8.53 -0.92
C LEU A 393 19.50 8.39 -2.24
N GLU A 394 20.23 9.42 -2.65
CA GLU A 394 21.14 9.35 -3.79
C GLU A 394 22.25 8.31 -3.56
N THR A 395 22.88 8.31 -2.39
CA THR A 395 23.89 7.31 -2.01
C THR A 395 23.33 5.90 -2.04
N MET A 396 22.13 5.70 -1.50
CA MET A 396 21.43 4.41 -1.52
C MET A 396 21.13 3.97 -2.96
N HIS A 397 20.70 4.88 -3.83
CA HIS A 397 20.42 4.59 -5.23
C HIS A 397 21.69 4.20 -6.00
N LEU A 398 22.76 4.99 -5.86
CA LEU A 398 24.05 4.74 -6.54
C LEU A 398 24.71 3.43 -6.12
N THR A 399 24.47 2.98 -4.89
CA THR A 399 25.06 1.77 -4.31
C THR A 399 24.11 0.57 -4.33
N GLY A 400 22.86 0.77 -4.75
CA GLY A 400 21.81 -0.27 -4.68
C GLY A 400 21.58 -0.79 -3.26
N ALA A 401 21.69 0.09 -2.25
CA ALA A 401 21.58 -0.31 -0.86
C ALA A 401 20.17 -0.78 -0.51
N ASP A 402 20.07 -1.80 0.36
CA ASP A 402 18.82 -2.28 0.91
C ASP A 402 18.14 -1.17 1.70
N PHE A 403 16.88 -0.88 1.37
CA PHE A 403 16.17 0.27 1.94
C PHE A 403 15.95 0.11 3.44
N THR A 404 15.33 -0.98 3.84
CA THR A 404 14.94 -1.23 5.24
C THR A 404 16.16 -1.44 6.13
N ASN A 405 17.09 -2.30 5.70
CA ASN A 405 18.27 -2.64 6.48
C ASN A 405 19.21 -1.45 6.66
N THR A 406 19.36 -0.59 5.64
CA THR A 406 20.17 0.62 5.75
C THR A 406 19.67 1.52 6.88
N PHE A 407 18.38 1.85 6.88
CA PHE A 407 17.82 2.70 7.94
C PHE A 407 17.89 2.03 9.32
N TYR A 408 17.66 0.72 9.39
CA TYR A 408 17.76 -0.01 10.66
C TYR A 408 19.20 0.00 11.20
N LEU A 409 20.20 -0.25 10.36
CA LEU A 409 21.61 -0.25 10.73
C LEU A 409 22.12 1.11 11.18
N LEU A 410 21.59 2.22 10.64
CA LEU A 410 21.98 3.56 11.05
C LEU A 410 21.71 3.80 12.55
N SER A 411 20.81 3.05 13.19
CA SER A 411 20.58 3.14 14.65
C SER A 411 21.78 2.67 15.49
N SER A 412 22.67 1.87 14.91
CA SER A 412 23.93 1.44 15.53
C SER A 412 25.14 2.25 15.08
N PHE A 413 24.92 3.40 14.42
CA PHE A 413 26.02 4.29 14.02
C PHE A 413 26.79 4.79 15.25
N PRO A 414 28.13 4.65 15.27
CA PRO A 414 28.94 5.07 16.40
C PRO A 414 29.08 6.61 16.46
N ALA A 415 28.10 7.26 17.08
CA ALA A 415 28.02 8.72 17.17
C ALA A 415 28.93 9.35 18.23
N GLY A 416 29.67 8.54 18.99
CA GLY A 416 30.60 9.00 20.06
C GLY A 416 31.92 9.58 19.52
N PRO A 417 32.61 10.43 20.31
CA PRO A 417 33.86 11.08 19.89
C PRO A 417 35.03 10.11 19.72
N GLU A 418 35.05 8.99 20.44
CA GLU A 418 36.12 7.99 20.44
C GLU A 418 35.64 6.61 19.93
N SER A 419 34.97 6.57 18.79
CA SER A 419 34.51 5.29 18.26
C SER A 419 35.57 4.68 17.34
N PRO A 420 36.23 3.57 17.76
CA PRO A 420 37.18 2.86 16.90
C PRO A 420 36.52 2.13 15.73
N ASP A 421 35.19 1.99 15.75
CA ASP A 421 34.44 1.05 14.92
C ASP A 421 33.81 1.63 13.63
N LEU A 422 34.17 2.87 13.24
CA LEU A 422 33.63 3.47 12.02
C LEU A 422 33.98 2.65 10.76
N ALA A 423 35.16 2.02 10.76
CA ALA A 423 35.57 1.18 9.62
C ALA A 423 34.77 -0.12 9.56
N GLU A 424 34.44 -0.73 10.70
CA GLU A 424 33.61 -1.90 10.81
C GLU A 424 32.15 -1.59 10.49
N PHE A 425 31.63 -0.47 11.02
CA PHE A 425 30.30 0.01 10.66
C PHE A 425 30.16 0.26 9.15
N LEU A 426 31.15 0.92 8.54
CA LEU A 426 31.17 1.16 7.10
C LEU A 426 31.22 -0.17 6.31
N ALA A 427 31.95 -1.18 6.79
CA ALA A 427 31.96 -2.51 6.18
C ALA A 427 30.58 -3.19 6.27
N THR A 428 29.94 -3.13 7.43
CA THR A 428 28.58 -3.68 7.64
C THR A 428 27.54 -2.98 6.78
N LEU A 429 27.61 -1.65 6.67
CA LEU A 429 26.71 -0.85 5.85
C LEU A 429 26.92 -1.15 4.35
N THR A 430 28.17 -1.24 3.90
CA THR A 430 28.46 -1.58 2.48
C THR A 430 28.08 -3.00 2.11
N ALA A 431 27.98 -3.92 3.07
CA ALA A 431 27.44 -5.25 2.86
C ALA A 431 25.93 -5.25 2.54
N GLN A 432 25.23 -4.16 2.86
CA GLN A 432 23.82 -3.99 2.46
C GLN A 432 23.66 -3.44 1.04
N CYS A 433 24.74 -3.02 0.38
CA CYS A 433 24.71 -2.61 -1.02
C CYS A 433 24.50 -3.81 -1.94
N ALA A 434 24.02 -3.54 -3.15
CA ALA A 434 23.85 -4.58 -4.15
C ALA A 434 25.20 -5.13 -4.62
N SER A 435 25.29 -6.43 -4.74
CA SER A 435 26.41 -7.12 -5.40
C SER A 435 26.36 -6.89 -6.91
N LEU A 436 27.46 -7.19 -7.60
CA LEU A 436 27.51 -7.09 -9.06
C LEU A 436 26.51 -8.05 -9.73
N GLU A 437 26.29 -9.23 -9.12
CA GLU A 437 25.31 -10.21 -9.59
C GLU A 437 23.87 -9.70 -9.43
N GLU A 438 23.53 -9.14 -8.26
CA GLU A 438 22.22 -8.52 -8.01
C GLU A 438 21.94 -7.37 -8.98
N LEU A 439 22.94 -6.51 -9.27
CA LEU A 439 22.79 -5.42 -10.23
C LEU A 439 22.61 -5.93 -11.67
N ARG A 440 23.39 -6.93 -12.10
CA ARG A 440 23.26 -7.54 -13.42
C ARG A 440 21.87 -8.16 -13.62
N LEU A 441 21.31 -8.79 -12.57
CA LEU A 441 19.97 -9.31 -12.60
C LEU A 441 18.90 -8.20 -12.68
N ALA A 442 19.05 -7.16 -11.86
CA ALA A 442 18.12 -6.03 -11.80
C ALA A 442 18.06 -5.21 -13.11
N PHE A 443 19.19 -5.06 -13.79
CA PHE A 443 19.30 -4.34 -15.05
C PHE A 443 19.31 -5.24 -16.29
N ARG A 444 18.90 -6.51 -16.13
CA ARG A 444 18.77 -7.42 -17.26
C ARG A 444 17.76 -6.86 -18.26
N PRO A 445 18.15 -6.69 -19.55
CA PRO A 445 17.24 -6.29 -20.60
C PRO A 445 16.05 -7.23 -20.70
N GLN A 446 14.84 -6.68 -20.85
CA GLN A 446 13.62 -7.47 -20.99
C GLN A 446 13.25 -7.70 -22.45
N MET A 447 13.80 -6.91 -23.37
CA MET A 447 13.61 -7.04 -24.80
C MET A 447 14.88 -7.60 -25.47
N ASP A 448 14.67 -8.40 -26.51
CA ASP A 448 15.79 -8.77 -27.40
C ASP A 448 16.37 -7.50 -28.03
N PRO A 449 17.72 -7.33 -28.06
CA PRO A 449 18.37 -6.15 -28.61
C PRO A 449 17.97 -5.84 -30.07
N ARG A 450 17.63 -6.86 -30.86
CA ARG A 450 17.18 -6.70 -32.25
C ARG A 450 15.77 -6.12 -32.29
N GLN A 451 14.89 -6.59 -31.40
CA GLN A 451 13.52 -6.05 -31.27
C GLN A 451 13.56 -4.60 -30.80
N LEU A 452 14.41 -4.28 -29.81
CA LEU A 452 14.59 -2.91 -29.34
C LEU A 452 15.10 -1.99 -30.45
N SER A 453 16.12 -2.41 -31.21
CA SER A 453 16.66 -1.65 -32.36
C SER A 453 15.60 -1.42 -33.43
N MET A 454 14.80 -2.42 -33.75
CA MET A 454 13.71 -2.32 -34.73
C MET A 454 12.62 -1.36 -34.23
N MET A 455 12.25 -1.42 -32.96
CA MET A 455 11.27 -0.51 -32.35
C MET A 455 11.77 0.95 -32.37
N LEU A 456 13.05 1.17 -32.10
CA LEU A 456 13.65 2.50 -32.16
C LEU A 456 13.67 3.06 -33.58
N MET A 457 13.98 2.26 -34.61
CA MET A 457 13.89 2.67 -36.01
C MET A 457 12.46 3.01 -36.43
N LEU A 458 11.48 2.20 -36.00
CA LEU A 458 10.07 2.46 -36.24
C LEU A 458 9.59 3.74 -35.54
N ALA A 459 10.05 3.98 -34.32
CA ALA A 459 9.76 5.18 -33.54
C ALA A 459 10.31 6.45 -34.18
N GLN A 460 11.49 6.38 -34.81
CA GLN A 460 12.09 7.49 -35.55
C GLN A 460 11.37 7.79 -36.87
N SER A 461 10.91 6.74 -37.56
CA SER A 461 10.24 6.87 -38.85
C SER A 461 8.75 7.22 -38.72
N ASN A 462 8.09 6.86 -37.63
CA ASN A 462 6.69 7.18 -37.39
C ASN A 462 6.38 7.38 -35.89
N PRO A 463 6.47 8.62 -35.40
CA PRO A 463 6.20 8.94 -33.99
C PRO A 463 4.80 8.55 -33.47
N GLN A 464 3.81 8.40 -34.37
CA GLN A 464 2.46 7.98 -33.99
C GLN A 464 2.38 6.49 -33.65
N LEU A 465 3.29 5.68 -34.16
CA LEU A 465 3.41 4.27 -33.81
C LEU A 465 3.93 4.07 -32.37
N LEU A 466 4.63 5.04 -31.79
CA LEU A 466 5.06 5.01 -30.38
C LEU A 466 3.88 4.86 -29.40
N ALA A 467 2.75 5.46 -29.74
CA ALA A 467 1.52 5.32 -28.93
C ALA A 467 0.89 3.91 -29.00
N LEU A 468 1.20 3.17 -30.07
CA LEU A 468 0.69 1.82 -30.33
C LEU A 468 1.62 0.70 -29.81
N ILE A 469 2.93 0.94 -29.77
CA ILE A 469 3.95 -0.10 -29.47
C ILE A 469 4.40 -0.07 -28.00
N GLY A 470 4.02 0.95 -27.28
CA GLY A 470 4.43 1.20 -25.89
C GLY A 470 4.81 2.65 -25.72
N THR A 471 4.69 3.15 -24.49
CA THR A 471 5.00 4.54 -24.21
C THR A 471 6.50 4.81 -24.44
N ARG A 472 6.85 6.00 -24.87
CA ARG A 472 8.25 6.48 -24.97
C ARG A 472 9.04 6.17 -23.69
N ALA A 473 8.39 6.24 -22.53
CA ALA A 473 8.99 5.92 -21.23
C ALA A 473 9.40 4.45 -21.08
N SER A 474 8.66 3.51 -21.68
CA SER A 474 9.03 2.09 -21.66
C SER A 474 10.29 1.80 -22.46
N LEU A 475 10.41 2.41 -23.66
CA LEU A 475 11.60 2.29 -24.49
C LEU A 475 12.82 2.97 -23.87
N THR A 476 12.64 4.13 -23.24
CA THR A 476 13.73 4.83 -22.54
C THR A 476 14.28 3.97 -21.40
N ARG A 477 13.40 3.37 -20.58
CA ARG A 477 13.82 2.47 -19.50
C ARG A 477 14.56 1.25 -20.01
N GLU A 478 14.14 0.70 -21.14
CA GLU A 478 14.82 -0.46 -21.71
C GLU A 478 16.20 -0.10 -22.25
N LEU A 479 16.36 1.09 -22.85
CA LEU A 479 17.67 1.61 -23.25
C LEU A 479 18.59 1.82 -22.05
N GLU A 480 18.07 2.40 -20.96
CA GLU A 480 18.82 2.57 -19.71
C GLU A 480 19.29 1.25 -19.13
N ARG A 481 18.45 0.19 -19.19
CA ARG A 481 18.85 -1.17 -18.78
C ARG A 481 20.01 -1.70 -19.63
N VAL A 482 19.94 -1.58 -20.94
CA VAL A 482 21.00 -2.02 -21.86
C VAL A 482 22.31 -1.28 -21.58
N GLU A 483 22.24 0.05 -21.38
CA GLU A 483 23.42 0.84 -21.05
C GLU A 483 24.03 0.45 -19.70
N GLN A 484 23.20 0.26 -18.67
CA GLN A 484 23.66 -0.17 -17.35
C GLN A 484 24.25 -1.58 -17.40
N GLN A 485 23.61 -2.51 -18.10
CA GLN A 485 24.14 -3.85 -18.30
C GLN A 485 25.56 -3.81 -18.92
N SER A 486 25.74 -3.01 -19.97
CA SER A 486 27.05 -2.86 -20.62
C SER A 486 28.12 -2.29 -19.68
N ARG A 487 27.76 -1.31 -18.83
CA ARG A 487 28.67 -0.78 -17.81
C ARG A 487 29.03 -1.82 -16.75
N LEU A 488 28.05 -2.62 -16.31
CA LEU A 488 28.24 -3.67 -15.31
C LEU A 488 29.06 -4.87 -15.81
N GLU A 489 29.11 -5.09 -17.13
CA GLU A 489 29.98 -6.11 -17.73
C GLU A 489 31.46 -5.78 -17.59
N GLN A 490 31.79 -4.48 -17.57
CA GLN A 490 33.17 -3.98 -17.50
C GLN A 490 33.65 -3.74 -16.06
N LEU A 491 32.76 -3.86 -15.06
CA LEU A 491 33.04 -3.56 -13.67
C LEU A 491 33.40 -4.82 -12.89
N SER A 492 34.49 -4.77 -12.10
CA SER A 492 34.82 -5.82 -11.14
C SER A 492 34.07 -5.66 -9.81
N GLN A 493 34.00 -6.74 -9.03
CA GLN A 493 33.38 -6.70 -7.68
C GLN A 493 34.19 -5.80 -6.73
N GLU A 494 35.50 -5.77 -6.85
CA GLU A 494 36.40 -4.94 -6.03
C GLU A 494 36.21 -3.46 -6.34
N GLU A 495 36.10 -3.10 -7.61
CA GLU A 495 35.84 -1.71 -8.05
C GLU A 495 34.48 -1.25 -7.56
N LEU A 496 33.43 -2.08 -7.69
CA LEU A 496 32.10 -1.79 -7.19
C LEU A 496 32.14 -1.56 -5.66
N HIS A 497 32.80 -2.45 -4.92
CA HIS A 497 32.93 -2.35 -3.48
C HIS A 497 33.68 -1.07 -3.07
N SER A 498 34.78 -0.74 -3.73
CA SER A 498 35.55 0.48 -3.49
C SER A 498 34.72 1.74 -3.74
N ARG A 499 33.95 1.79 -4.81
CA ARG A 499 33.03 2.89 -5.12
C ARG A 499 31.93 3.04 -4.07
N ASN A 500 31.28 1.94 -3.70
CA ASN A 500 30.25 1.94 -2.68
C ASN A 500 30.80 2.45 -1.34
N ARG A 501 31.99 1.97 -0.94
CA ARG A 501 32.66 2.43 0.27
C ARG A 501 32.97 3.94 0.24
N SER A 502 33.38 4.49 -0.89
CA SER A 502 33.61 5.93 -1.03
C SER A 502 32.33 6.74 -0.86
N HIS A 503 31.25 6.37 -1.56
CA HIS A 503 29.96 7.06 -1.45
C HIS A 503 29.44 7.06 0.00
N TRP A 504 29.49 5.93 0.67
CA TRP A 504 29.04 5.82 2.06
C TRP A 504 29.93 6.59 3.03
N ALA A 505 31.26 6.57 2.85
CA ALA A 505 32.18 7.34 3.68
C ALA A 505 31.93 8.84 3.57
N ASP A 506 31.63 9.34 2.37
CA ASP A 506 31.30 10.74 2.12
C ASP A 506 29.98 11.15 2.78
N TRP A 507 28.94 10.32 2.69
CA TRP A 507 27.67 10.61 3.35
C TRP A 507 27.80 10.51 4.88
N LEU A 508 28.48 9.49 5.41
CA LEU A 508 28.66 9.31 6.86
C LEU A 508 29.42 10.46 7.51
N ARG A 509 30.34 11.11 6.77
CA ARG A 509 31.03 12.32 7.24
C ARG A 509 30.04 13.46 7.48
N ASP A 510 29.15 13.70 6.53
CA ASP A 510 28.13 14.75 6.62
C ASP A 510 27.11 14.42 7.71
N TYR A 511 26.72 13.15 7.82
CA TYR A 511 25.81 12.69 8.86
C TYR A 511 26.41 12.86 10.25
N LYS A 512 27.70 12.50 10.45
CA LYS A 512 28.41 12.70 11.72
C LYS A 512 28.45 14.18 12.09
N ALA A 513 28.83 15.05 11.16
CA ALA A 513 28.85 16.49 11.39
C ALA A 513 27.47 17.04 11.78
N ARG A 514 26.39 16.52 11.17
CA ARG A 514 25.04 16.91 11.52
C ARG A 514 24.62 16.41 12.92
N LEU A 515 25.00 15.20 13.32
CA LEU A 515 24.76 14.66 14.66
C LEU A 515 25.52 15.47 15.74
N GLU A 516 26.73 15.93 15.43
CA GLU A 516 27.50 16.81 16.32
C GLU A 516 26.75 18.12 16.60
N LYS A 517 26.15 18.74 15.55
CA LYS A 517 25.29 19.93 15.72
C LYS A 517 24.03 19.63 16.54
N ASP A 518 23.42 18.45 16.37
CA ASP A 518 22.24 18.04 17.14
C ASP A 518 22.57 17.83 18.63
N ARG A 519 23.82 17.48 18.92
CA ARG A 519 24.35 17.28 20.28
C ARG A 519 24.89 18.56 20.92
N GLU A 520 25.21 19.62 20.17
CA GLU A 520 25.83 20.85 20.67
C GLU A 520 25.12 21.41 21.91
N GLY A 521 25.91 21.81 22.92
CA GLY A 521 25.43 22.36 24.19
C GLY A 521 25.07 21.32 25.24
N ALA A 522 25.32 20.02 25.03
CA ALA A 522 25.12 18.99 26.04
C ALA A 522 26.39 18.77 26.87
N GLU A 523 26.31 18.98 28.22
CA GLU A 523 27.29 18.47 29.17
C GLU A 523 27.33 16.93 29.16
N ASP A 524 28.36 16.29 29.72
CA ASP A 524 28.60 14.84 29.62
C ASP A 524 27.38 13.96 29.97
N ALA A 525 26.67 14.29 31.06
CA ALA A 525 25.45 13.57 31.43
C ALA A 525 24.29 13.76 30.42
N ALA A 526 24.19 14.94 29.81
CA ALA A 526 23.21 15.24 28.79
C ALA A 526 23.58 14.61 27.43
N ALA A 527 24.87 14.37 27.17
CA ALA A 527 25.33 13.66 25.97
C ALA A 527 24.95 12.17 25.99
N ALA A 528 25.07 11.50 27.16
CA ALA A 528 24.61 10.12 27.32
C ALA A 528 23.08 9.98 27.17
N ALA A 529 22.31 10.92 27.73
CA ALA A 529 20.86 10.98 27.57
C ALA A 529 20.45 11.23 26.10
N TRP A 530 21.15 12.10 25.37
CA TRP A 530 20.93 12.32 23.95
C TRP A 530 21.20 11.06 23.14
N GLN A 531 22.30 10.34 23.42
CA GLN A 531 22.62 9.09 22.72
C GLN A 531 21.52 8.03 22.90
N ALA A 532 21.03 7.87 24.14
CA ALA A 532 19.94 6.94 24.42
C ALA A 532 18.65 7.35 23.69
N GLU A 533 18.32 8.64 23.68
CA GLU A 533 17.15 9.15 22.98
C GLU A 533 17.30 9.00 21.46
N HIS A 534 18.44 9.31 20.88
CA HIS A 534 18.77 9.14 19.48
C HIS A 534 18.48 7.70 19.02
N VAL A 535 19.06 6.71 19.69
CA VAL A 535 18.87 5.28 19.38
C VAL A 535 17.40 4.87 19.54
N ARG A 536 16.76 5.28 20.65
CA ARG A 536 15.35 4.99 20.92
C ARG A 536 14.43 5.53 19.83
N VAL A 537 14.65 6.78 19.39
CA VAL A 537 13.84 7.40 18.32
C VAL A 537 14.07 6.68 17.00
N MET A 538 15.30 6.32 16.67
CA MET A 538 15.60 5.58 15.44
C MET A 538 14.94 4.20 15.45
N HIS A 539 15.03 3.42 16.51
CA HIS A 539 14.39 2.11 16.63
C HIS A 539 12.86 2.21 16.54
N ALA A 540 12.25 3.29 17.03
CA ALA A 540 10.82 3.52 16.95
C ALA A 540 10.33 3.99 15.55
N ASN A 541 11.25 4.37 14.65
CA ASN A 541 10.91 4.89 13.32
C ASN A 541 11.56 4.11 12.15
N ASN A 542 12.46 3.17 12.45
CA ASN A 542 13.09 2.29 11.45
C ASN A 542 12.66 0.85 11.73
N PRO A 543 11.71 0.31 10.94
CA PRO A 543 11.29 -1.07 11.14
C PRO A 543 12.42 -2.04 10.82
N LYS A 544 12.56 -3.10 11.62
CA LYS A 544 13.43 -4.24 11.33
C LYS A 544 12.82 -5.15 10.27
N TYR A 545 11.50 -5.26 10.28
CA TYR A 545 10.75 -6.17 9.42
C TYR A 545 9.70 -5.41 8.59
N VAL A 546 9.67 -5.70 7.29
CA VAL A 546 8.61 -5.30 6.36
C VAL A 546 8.18 -6.50 5.54
N LEU A 547 6.99 -6.46 4.96
CA LEU A 547 6.49 -7.58 4.12
C LEU A 547 7.17 -7.55 2.74
N ARG A 548 8.41 -8.03 2.66
CA ARG A 548 9.11 -8.20 1.39
C ARG A 548 8.41 -9.24 0.52
N ASN A 549 8.50 -9.09 -0.79
CA ASN A 549 7.82 -9.99 -1.73
C ASN A 549 8.23 -11.45 -1.55
N TYR A 550 9.51 -11.75 -1.31
CA TYR A 550 9.98 -13.12 -1.12
C TYR A 550 9.44 -13.75 0.17
N ILE A 551 9.25 -12.98 1.25
CA ILE A 551 8.65 -13.44 2.51
C ILE A 551 7.19 -13.82 2.28
N ALA A 552 6.44 -12.96 1.57
CA ALA A 552 5.06 -13.25 1.19
C ALA A 552 4.97 -14.50 0.30
N GLN A 553 5.89 -14.67 -0.67
CA GLN A 553 5.93 -15.81 -1.58
C GLN A 553 6.16 -17.12 -0.83
N ASN A 554 7.13 -17.18 0.08
CA ASN A 554 7.39 -18.38 0.90
C ASN A 554 6.16 -18.77 1.73
N ALA A 555 5.46 -17.77 2.31
CA ALA A 555 4.25 -18.00 3.07
C ALA A 555 3.08 -18.49 2.19
N ILE A 556 2.98 -17.98 0.97
CA ILE A 556 1.99 -18.42 -0.04
C ILE A 556 2.25 -19.88 -0.46
N GLU A 557 3.47 -20.22 -0.81
CA GLU A 557 3.83 -21.59 -1.24
C GLU A 557 3.54 -22.63 -0.15
N ALA A 558 3.85 -22.32 1.10
CA ALA A 558 3.48 -23.18 2.23
C ALA A 558 1.96 -23.34 2.34
N ALA A 559 1.21 -22.24 2.23
CA ALA A 559 -0.26 -22.24 2.35
C ALA A 559 -0.95 -22.96 1.18
N GLU A 560 -0.44 -22.89 -0.03
CA GLU A 560 -0.94 -23.63 -1.20
C GLU A 560 -0.81 -25.14 -0.98
N ASN A 561 0.23 -25.57 -0.26
CA ASN A 561 0.44 -26.96 0.16
C ASN A 561 -0.35 -27.33 1.44
N GLY A 562 -1.16 -26.41 1.99
CA GLY A 562 -2.00 -26.64 3.17
C GLY A 562 -1.35 -26.30 4.51
N ASP A 563 -0.09 -25.82 4.51
CA ASP A 563 0.60 -25.37 5.72
C ASP A 563 0.49 -23.86 5.90
N PHE A 564 -0.35 -23.42 6.83
CA PHE A 564 -0.54 -22.03 7.21
C PHE A 564 0.36 -21.57 8.37
N SER A 565 1.28 -22.41 8.84
CA SER A 565 2.16 -22.07 9.96
C SER A 565 3.07 -20.90 9.61
N GLU A 566 3.59 -20.86 8.37
CA GLU A 566 4.46 -19.81 7.89
C GLU A 566 3.72 -18.46 7.79
N VAL A 567 2.49 -18.44 7.27
CA VAL A 567 1.66 -17.22 7.22
C VAL A 567 1.43 -16.68 8.64
N ARG A 568 1.14 -17.55 9.61
CA ARG A 568 0.97 -17.14 11.02
C ARG A 568 2.26 -16.60 11.63
N ARG A 569 3.41 -17.18 11.31
CA ARG A 569 4.72 -16.73 11.77
C ARG A 569 5.06 -15.36 11.21
N VAL A 570 4.91 -15.17 9.90
CA VAL A 570 5.13 -13.88 9.23
C VAL A 570 4.19 -12.82 9.79
N LEU A 571 2.91 -13.13 10.00
CA LEU A 571 1.96 -12.21 10.62
C LEU A 571 2.44 -11.76 12.00
N LYS A 572 2.84 -12.71 12.85
CA LYS A 572 3.34 -12.41 14.20
C LYS A 572 4.59 -11.52 14.18
N LEU A 573 5.49 -11.75 13.22
CA LEU A 573 6.67 -10.93 13.01
C LEU A 573 6.30 -9.48 12.64
N LEU A 574 5.33 -9.31 11.73
CA LEU A 574 4.87 -8.01 11.26
C LEU A 574 4.02 -7.25 12.31
N GLU A 575 3.61 -7.92 13.40
CA GLU A 575 2.94 -7.28 14.55
C GLU A 575 3.91 -6.44 15.40
N THR A 576 5.20 -6.73 15.35
CA THR A 576 6.25 -6.03 16.09
C THR A 576 7.39 -5.62 15.14
N PRO A 577 7.09 -4.71 14.18
CA PRO A 577 8.07 -4.34 13.16
C PRO A 577 9.24 -3.51 13.72
N TYR A 578 9.03 -2.85 14.86
CA TYR A 578 10.00 -1.98 15.51
C TYR A 578 10.65 -2.67 16.72
N HIS A 579 11.93 -2.43 16.91
CA HIS A 579 12.60 -2.86 18.14
C HIS A 579 12.13 -2.00 19.33
N ARG A 580 11.74 -2.64 20.44
CA ARG A 580 11.37 -1.96 21.69
C ARG A 580 12.30 -2.40 22.81
N GLU A 581 12.91 -1.42 23.50
CA GLU A 581 13.71 -1.70 24.69
C GLU A 581 12.84 -2.36 25.77
N GLY A 582 13.33 -3.48 26.34
CA GLY A 582 12.68 -4.19 27.46
C GLY A 582 11.63 -5.21 27.06
N GLU A 583 11.32 -5.42 25.80
CA GLU A 583 10.54 -6.58 25.36
C GLU A 583 11.44 -7.83 25.42
N ALA A 584 10.93 -8.87 26.12
CA ALA A 584 11.58 -10.17 26.21
C ALA A 584 11.88 -10.69 24.82
N ALA A 585 13.07 -11.30 24.71
CA ALA A 585 13.70 -11.83 23.49
C ALA A 585 12.75 -11.99 22.28
N GLU A 586 13.21 -11.42 21.15
CA GLU A 586 12.60 -11.60 19.82
C GLU A 586 11.87 -12.92 19.72
N PRO A 587 10.70 -12.99 19.08
CA PRO A 587 10.11 -14.29 18.76
C PRO A 587 11.22 -15.08 18.11
N ALA A 588 11.66 -16.17 18.78
CA ALA A 588 12.82 -16.93 18.38
C ALA A 588 12.77 -17.10 16.87
N GLU A 589 13.65 -16.38 16.16
CA GLU A 589 13.89 -16.72 14.77
C GLU A 589 14.19 -18.21 14.83
N PRO A 590 13.53 -19.06 14.06
CA PRO A 590 13.88 -20.46 14.06
C PRO A 590 15.40 -20.48 13.89
N GLU A 591 16.10 -21.06 14.88
CA GLU A 591 17.54 -21.34 14.75
C GLU A 591 17.73 -21.78 13.32
N ALA A 592 18.63 -21.14 12.61
CA ALA A 592 18.80 -21.33 11.18
C ALA A 592 18.90 -22.82 10.92
N ALA A 593 17.75 -23.45 10.72
CA ALA A 593 17.71 -24.78 10.15
C ALA A 593 18.47 -24.62 8.83
N GLU A 594 19.53 -25.39 8.66
CA GLU A 594 20.50 -25.27 7.58
C GLU A 594 19.84 -24.81 6.28
N GLY A 595 20.11 -23.53 5.88
CA GLY A 595 19.64 -22.95 4.63
C GLY A 595 18.45 -21.96 4.69
N ARG A 596 17.82 -21.66 5.83
CA ARG A 596 16.79 -20.62 5.92
C ARG A 596 17.41 -19.25 6.20
N LEU A 597 17.08 -18.26 5.35
CA LEU A 597 17.45 -16.85 5.57
C LEU A 597 16.63 -16.25 6.72
N SER A 598 17.26 -15.41 7.54
CA SER A 598 16.56 -14.57 8.51
C SER A 598 15.58 -13.62 7.78
N TYR A 599 14.44 -13.33 8.39
CA TYR A 599 13.45 -12.39 7.82
C TYR A 599 13.96 -10.95 7.70
N SER A 600 15.04 -10.63 8.40
CA SER A 600 15.75 -9.34 8.29
C SER A 600 16.92 -9.38 7.30
N SER A 601 17.21 -10.52 6.68
CA SER A 601 18.27 -10.63 5.67
C SER A 601 17.91 -9.88 4.39
N LYS A 602 18.95 -9.53 3.60
CA LYS A 602 18.74 -9.12 2.22
C LYS A 602 17.97 -10.22 1.47
N PRO A 603 17.13 -9.84 0.49
CA PRO A 603 16.44 -10.80 -0.35
C PRO A 603 17.41 -11.76 -1.05
N PRO A 604 17.05 -13.03 -1.23
CA PRO A 604 17.83 -13.97 -2.05
C PRO A 604 17.77 -13.55 -3.53
N LEU A 605 18.75 -13.96 -4.32
CA LEU A 605 18.83 -13.60 -5.75
C LEU A 605 17.57 -13.93 -6.54
N TRP A 606 16.95 -15.08 -6.27
CA TRP A 606 15.71 -15.49 -6.95
C TRP A 606 14.54 -14.52 -6.71
N ALA A 607 14.58 -13.74 -5.61
CA ALA A 607 13.52 -12.77 -5.31
C ALA A 607 13.43 -11.64 -6.35
N ALA A 608 14.53 -11.35 -7.06
CA ALA A 608 14.54 -10.34 -8.12
C ALA A 608 13.72 -10.76 -9.36
N GLU A 609 13.42 -12.06 -9.51
CA GLU A 609 12.62 -12.59 -10.62
C GLU A 609 11.14 -12.77 -10.25
N LEU A 610 10.74 -12.43 -9.02
CA LEU A 610 9.35 -12.54 -8.59
C LEU A 610 8.47 -11.53 -9.33
N CYS A 611 7.52 -12.06 -10.09
CA CYS A 611 6.43 -11.27 -10.65
C CYS A 611 5.25 -11.26 -9.68
N VAL A 612 4.89 -10.08 -9.22
CA VAL A 612 3.72 -9.88 -8.34
C VAL A 612 2.52 -9.55 -9.20
N THR A 613 1.49 -10.39 -9.11
CA THR A 613 0.25 -10.26 -9.91
C THR A 613 -0.99 -10.22 -9.01
#